data_f1cd7e61d159ec45016993fb0381e487
#
_entry.id   f1cd7e61d159ec45016993fb0381e487
#
_cell.length_a   1.000
_cell.length_b   1.000
_cell.length_c   1.000
_cell.angle_alpha   90.00
_cell.angle_beta   90.00
_cell.angle_gamma   90.00
#
_symmetry.space_group_name_H-M   'P 1'
#
loop_
_entity.id
_entity.type
_entity.pdbx_description
1 polymer ?
#
loop_
_entity_poly.entity_id
_entity_poly.type
_entity_poly.pdbx_seq_one_letter_code
_entity_poly.pdbx_strand_id
1 'polypeptide(L)'
;MADTRGTFRLKNILLLKKKNKWIPLDQVWISSLPTFLNTGYFGGKPTLDKVDFTTDTLSNLPDLNPHPGSFGSTESSTAAYFGGGSVTTVDKVVYSTDTISALSGGLPAAHNQGTATGNNTAGYYAGGLGNTGQMAKVLYSNETISSVPGAGLVPGRYVAAATGNQTDGYFGGGWLPGNGSSIDKLNYSTETRGLLPSSGNLSLARFWISAAGNGTSGYFGGGWPAYSTVDKITYSSDTTVAVPGAALSVARYGLGATSNNSAGYFAGGSGTTIIDKIDYSSDTTSRLASADLSTARGAFGASSSRANGLSDLSYPEIRFSDGAANTPNTGYFGGGDWSDNERSMMDKVTYASDTTARVPGAVLSSTRRYHAATGNQTAGYFGGGEVNDITTTSVDKVTYAFDTTAAVPGANLSLARYVLAATGNSTHGYFGGGNLSDNEKSTMDKVTYASDTTAVVPGAALSSTRRYHAATGNSTAGYFGGGVVNDITRTSVDKVTYASDT
;
A
#
# COMPACT_ATOMS: atom_id res chain seq x y z
N MET A 1 22.28 9.04 3.82
CA MET A 1 21.60 7.78 4.10
C MET A 1 20.15 7.98 3.72
N ALA A 2 19.64 7.24 2.77
CA ALA A 2 18.21 7.24 2.45
C ALA A 2 17.48 6.65 3.65
N ASP A 3 16.47 7.34 4.14
CA ASP A 3 15.54 6.77 5.10
C ASP A 3 14.79 5.65 4.37
N THR A 4 14.82 4.44 4.90
CA THR A 4 14.18 3.25 4.34
C THR A 4 12.64 3.36 4.22
N ARG A 5 12.07 4.52 4.56
CA ARG A 5 10.64 4.83 4.47
C ARG A 5 10.25 5.67 3.26
N GLY A 6 11.14 5.87 2.28
CA GLY A 6 10.81 6.61 1.05
C GLY A 6 10.59 8.12 1.23
N THR A 7 10.73 8.67 2.44
CA THR A 7 10.63 10.09 2.70
C THR A 7 11.98 10.77 2.61
N PHE A 8 12.23 11.51 1.54
CA PHE A 8 13.40 12.38 1.47
C PHE A 8 13.16 13.63 2.30
N ARG A 9 13.98 13.88 3.32
CA ARG A 9 13.96 15.18 4.02
C ARG A 9 14.37 16.26 3.03
N LEU A 10 13.73 17.41 3.09
CA LEU A 10 14.00 18.58 2.22
C LEU A 10 15.51 18.91 2.12
N LYS A 11 16.26 18.69 3.20
CA LYS A 11 17.71 18.84 3.27
C LYS A 11 18.45 17.87 2.32
N ASN A 12 17.95 16.66 2.11
CA ASN A 12 18.56 15.67 1.23
C ASN A 12 18.23 15.97 -0.24
N ILE A 13 17.04 16.49 -0.52
CA ILE A 13 16.63 16.97 -1.85
C ILE A 13 17.52 18.14 -2.29
N LEU A 14 17.74 19.12 -1.42
CA LEU A 14 18.64 20.26 -1.68
C LEU A 14 20.10 19.83 -1.87
N LEU A 15 20.56 18.81 -1.13
CA LEU A 15 21.93 18.29 -1.27
C LEU A 15 22.13 17.54 -2.61
N LEU A 16 21.12 16.82 -3.08
CA LEU A 16 21.14 16.12 -4.35
C LEU A 16 21.07 17.10 -5.54
N LYS A 17 20.26 18.16 -5.45
CA LYS A 17 20.23 19.26 -6.43
C LYS A 17 21.58 19.97 -6.53
N LYS A 18 22.22 20.32 -5.41
CA LYS A 18 23.54 20.97 -5.38
C LYS A 18 24.67 20.13 -5.97
N LYS A 19 24.51 18.80 -6.01
CA LYS A 19 25.51 17.87 -6.56
C LYS A 19 25.21 17.43 -8.00
N ASN A 20 24.26 18.04 -8.70
CA ASN A 20 23.78 17.63 -10.01
C ASN A 20 23.40 16.12 -10.09
N LYS A 21 23.01 15.54 -8.95
CA LYS A 21 22.56 14.14 -8.82
C LYS A 21 21.04 14.04 -8.64
N TRP A 22 20.32 15.11 -8.93
CA TRP A 22 18.87 15.10 -8.94
C TRP A 22 18.38 14.42 -10.23
N ILE A 23 17.76 13.28 -10.08
CA ILE A 23 17.05 12.61 -11.16
C ILE A 23 15.62 13.16 -11.16
N PRO A 24 15.01 13.51 -12.31
CA PRO A 24 13.61 13.94 -12.39
C PRO A 24 12.69 12.96 -11.66
N LEU A 25 11.64 13.47 -11.03
CA LEU A 25 10.72 12.68 -10.17
C LEU A 25 10.09 11.49 -10.93
N ASP A 26 9.79 11.66 -12.20
CA ASP A 26 9.30 10.61 -13.10
C ASP A 26 10.29 9.46 -13.31
N GLN A 27 11.61 9.75 -13.30
CA GLN A 27 12.66 8.73 -13.43
C GLN A 27 13.07 8.09 -12.10
N VAL A 28 12.96 8.84 -10.98
CA VAL A 28 13.29 8.33 -9.64
C VAL A 28 12.22 7.36 -9.14
N TRP A 29 10.96 7.60 -9.48
CA TRP A 29 9.85 6.80 -8.98
C TRP A 29 9.66 5.49 -9.73
N ILE A 30 9.94 5.43 -11.02
CA ILE A 30 9.81 4.20 -11.83
C ILE A 30 11.00 3.25 -11.61
N SER A 31 12.20 3.78 -11.31
CA SER A 31 13.40 2.96 -11.10
C SER A 31 13.68 2.56 -9.66
N SER A 32 12.99 3.15 -8.67
CA SER A 32 13.22 2.91 -7.24
C SER A 32 12.02 2.35 -6.48
N LEU A 33 10.87 2.17 -7.11
CA LEU A 33 9.86 1.26 -6.58
C LEU A 33 10.47 -0.14 -6.70
N PRO A 34 10.74 -0.80 -5.58
CA PRO A 34 11.28 -2.13 -5.65
C PRO A 34 10.24 -3.00 -6.36
N THR A 35 10.55 -3.44 -7.57
CA THR A 35 9.74 -4.42 -8.34
C THR A 35 9.47 -5.68 -7.51
N PHE A 36 10.26 -5.92 -6.46
CA PHE A 36 10.11 -7.03 -5.53
C PHE A 36 8.87 -6.95 -4.60
N LEU A 37 8.25 -5.78 -4.41
CA LEU A 37 7.00 -5.66 -3.64
C LEU A 37 5.79 -6.31 -4.33
N ASN A 38 5.94 -6.69 -5.58
CA ASN A 38 4.89 -7.33 -6.38
C ASN A 38 5.27 -8.75 -6.81
N THR A 39 6.08 -9.43 -6.02
CA THR A 39 6.55 -10.78 -6.32
C THR A 39 6.26 -11.76 -5.19
N GLY A 40 6.04 -13.03 -5.56
CA GLY A 40 5.91 -14.15 -4.65
C GLY A 40 6.99 -15.21 -4.94
N TYR A 41 7.23 -16.07 -3.96
CA TYR A 41 8.25 -17.09 -4.03
C TYR A 41 7.67 -18.45 -3.63
N PHE A 42 7.90 -19.47 -4.45
CA PHE A 42 7.53 -20.84 -4.19
C PHE A 42 8.80 -21.66 -3.91
N GLY A 43 9.08 -21.96 -2.65
CA GLY A 43 10.25 -22.73 -2.22
C GLY A 43 9.97 -24.22 -2.14
N GLY A 44 10.62 -24.99 -2.99
CA GLY A 44 10.49 -26.46 -3.06
C GLY A 44 11.63 -27.22 -2.38
N LYS A 45 11.99 -28.37 -2.92
CA LYS A 45 13.06 -29.26 -2.47
C LYS A 45 14.00 -29.60 -3.63
N PRO A 46 15.06 -28.88 -3.83
CA PRO A 46 15.51 -27.60 -3.22
C PRO A 46 15.01 -26.35 -3.95
N THR A 47 14.34 -26.48 -5.11
CA THR A 47 14.04 -25.42 -6.08
C THR A 47 13.28 -24.22 -5.51
N LEU A 48 13.60 -23.04 -6.02
CA LEU A 48 12.90 -21.80 -5.70
C LEU A 48 12.42 -21.12 -7.00
N ASP A 49 11.11 -20.95 -7.15
CA ASP A 49 10.51 -20.17 -8.24
C ASP A 49 9.99 -18.85 -7.72
N LYS A 50 10.22 -17.79 -8.49
CA LYS A 50 9.69 -16.45 -8.27
C LYS A 50 8.57 -16.16 -9.26
N VAL A 51 7.42 -15.71 -8.77
CA VAL A 51 6.31 -15.21 -9.58
C VAL A 51 6.27 -13.69 -9.53
N ASP A 52 6.19 -13.04 -10.69
CA ASP A 52 5.86 -11.62 -10.80
C ASP A 52 4.34 -11.47 -10.89
N PHE A 53 3.73 -10.82 -9.89
CA PHE A 53 2.28 -10.64 -9.83
C PHE A 53 1.74 -9.60 -10.81
N THR A 54 2.61 -8.78 -11.44
CA THR A 54 2.21 -7.81 -12.46
C THR A 54 1.98 -8.46 -13.80
N THR A 55 2.88 -9.39 -14.16
CA THR A 55 2.90 -10.05 -15.46
C THR A 55 2.38 -11.49 -15.42
N ASP A 56 2.13 -12.01 -14.22
CA ASP A 56 1.80 -13.41 -13.97
C ASP A 56 2.83 -14.40 -14.59
N THR A 57 4.12 -14.01 -14.57
CA THR A 57 5.23 -14.82 -15.12
C THR A 57 6.09 -15.42 -14.02
N LEU A 58 6.72 -16.58 -14.30
CA LEU A 58 7.66 -17.22 -13.39
C LEU A 58 9.10 -17.12 -13.89
N SER A 59 10.03 -17.08 -12.92
CA SER A 59 11.46 -17.26 -13.13
C SER A 59 12.02 -18.23 -12.08
N ASN A 60 12.99 -19.06 -12.48
CA ASN A 60 13.67 -19.95 -11.56
C ASN A 60 14.86 -19.23 -10.91
N LEU A 61 15.04 -19.40 -9.62
CA LEU A 61 16.12 -18.83 -8.81
C LEU A 61 17.07 -19.93 -8.28
N PRO A 62 18.24 -19.55 -7.71
CA PRO A 62 19.08 -20.49 -6.99
C PRO A 62 18.33 -21.27 -5.92
N ASP A 63 18.75 -22.49 -5.70
CA ASP A 63 18.09 -23.42 -4.77
C ASP A 63 18.20 -22.95 -3.30
N LEU A 64 17.14 -23.20 -2.51
CA LEU A 64 17.21 -23.12 -1.06
C LEU A 64 18.15 -24.18 -0.50
N ASN A 65 18.65 -23.95 0.73
CA ASN A 65 19.31 -25.02 1.47
C ASN A 65 18.36 -26.23 1.64
N PRO A 66 18.87 -27.45 1.69
CA PRO A 66 17.99 -28.61 1.83
C PRO A 66 17.13 -28.56 3.09
N HIS A 67 15.81 -28.52 2.90
CA HIS A 67 14.80 -28.70 3.94
C HIS A 67 14.07 -30.03 3.75
N PRO A 68 14.60 -31.17 4.26
CA PRO A 68 13.90 -32.43 4.13
C PRO A 68 12.54 -32.41 4.83
N GLY A 69 11.53 -32.96 4.19
CA GLY A 69 10.14 -32.84 4.66
C GLY A 69 9.42 -31.61 4.12
N SER A 70 8.23 -31.33 4.62
CA SER A 70 7.50 -30.09 4.33
C SER A 70 7.88 -29.03 5.36
N PHE A 71 7.95 -27.79 4.93
CA PHE A 71 8.37 -26.67 5.77
C PHE A 71 7.39 -25.49 5.59
N GLY A 72 7.38 -24.60 6.58
CA GLY A 72 6.60 -23.38 6.55
C GLY A 72 7.41 -22.20 5.99
N SER A 73 6.71 -21.16 5.60
CA SER A 73 7.31 -19.88 5.22
C SER A 73 6.53 -18.72 5.81
N THR A 74 7.26 -17.67 6.10
CA THR A 74 6.73 -16.41 6.58
C THR A 74 7.54 -15.27 5.97
N GLU A 75 7.07 -14.03 6.06
CA GLU A 75 7.66 -12.92 5.33
C GLU A 75 7.58 -11.59 6.08
N SER A 76 8.58 -10.76 5.76
CA SER A 76 8.59 -9.33 6.05
C SER A 76 8.38 -8.53 4.77
N SER A 77 8.38 -7.21 4.85
CA SER A 77 8.39 -6.34 3.67
C SER A 77 9.66 -6.41 2.81
N THR A 78 10.74 -7.04 3.31
CA THR A 78 12.06 -7.05 2.66
C THR A 78 12.60 -8.44 2.35
N ALA A 79 12.07 -9.47 3.01
CA ALA A 79 12.56 -10.84 2.86
C ALA A 79 11.51 -11.90 3.18
N ALA A 80 11.62 -13.04 2.50
CA ALA A 80 10.96 -14.30 2.86
C ALA A 80 11.84 -15.13 3.80
N TYR A 81 11.21 -15.91 4.67
CA TYR A 81 11.87 -16.82 5.60
C TYR A 81 11.27 -18.20 5.45
N PHE A 82 12.05 -19.15 4.96
CA PHE A 82 11.68 -20.54 4.75
C PHE A 82 12.30 -21.39 5.85
N GLY A 83 11.51 -22.04 6.68
CA GLY A 83 12.05 -22.74 7.85
C GLY A 83 11.31 -24.00 8.23
N GLY A 84 12.01 -24.89 8.89
CA GLY A 84 11.49 -26.17 9.37
C GLY A 84 11.78 -27.33 8.41
N GLY A 85 10.80 -28.22 8.24
CA GLY A 85 11.06 -29.54 7.72
C GLY A 85 11.65 -30.43 8.82
N SER A 86 12.45 -31.44 8.46
CA SER A 86 13.16 -32.30 9.43
C SER A 86 14.40 -31.64 10.02
N VAL A 87 14.64 -30.38 9.76
CA VAL A 87 15.76 -29.57 10.24
C VAL A 87 15.25 -28.31 10.97
N THR A 88 16.14 -27.66 11.70
CA THR A 88 15.81 -26.40 12.40
C THR A 88 16.25 -25.17 11.65
N THR A 89 16.95 -25.31 10.51
CA THR A 89 17.43 -24.17 9.70
C THR A 89 16.29 -23.30 9.19
N VAL A 90 16.58 -22.01 9.04
CA VAL A 90 15.71 -21.01 8.40
C VAL A 90 16.52 -20.30 7.33
N ASP A 91 16.06 -20.37 6.10
CA ASP A 91 16.62 -19.64 4.97
C ASP A 91 15.88 -18.32 4.77
N LYS A 92 16.65 -17.27 4.58
CA LYS A 92 16.17 -15.92 4.22
C LYS A 92 16.42 -15.66 2.75
N VAL A 93 15.39 -15.21 2.04
CA VAL A 93 15.46 -14.73 0.67
C VAL A 93 15.21 -13.22 0.66
N VAL A 94 16.23 -12.43 0.31
CA VAL A 94 16.12 -10.97 0.27
C VAL A 94 15.47 -10.57 -1.05
N TYR A 95 14.29 -9.92 -1.02
CA TYR A 95 13.51 -9.60 -2.22
C TYR A 95 14.21 -8.66 -3.21
N SER A 96 15.05 -7.75 -2.74
CA SER A 96 15.72 -6.75 -3.60
C SER A 96 16.87 -7.32 -4.44
N THR A 97 17.40 -8.46 -4.04
CA THR A 97 18.61 -9.05 -4.66
C THR A 97 18.42 -10.51 -5.06
N ASP A 98 17.30 -11.11 -4.67
CA ASP A 98 17.04 -12.55 -4.80
C ASP A 98 18.15 -13.41 -4.16
N THR A 99 18.87 -12.86 -3.16
CA THR A 99 19.94 -13.59 -2.47
C THR A 99 19.39 -14.46 -1.36
N ILE A 100 19.97 -15.67 -1.22
CA ILE A 100 19.59 -16.65 -0.23
C ILE A 100 20.71 -16.78 0.80
N SER A 101 20.35 -16.79 2.08
CA SER A 101 21.28 -17.04 3.19
C SER A 101 20.58 -17.75 4.34
N ALA A 102 21.25 -18.68 5.02
CA ALA A 102 20.75 -19.26 6.25
C ALA A 102 20.89 -18.25 7.40
N LEU A 103 19.91 -18.20 8.30
CA LEU A 103 20.05 -17.48 9.57
C LEU A 103 21.07 -18.16 10.47
N SER A 104 21.75 -17.39 11.32
CA SER A 104 22.73 -17.90 12.27
C SER A 104 22.11 -18.76 13.39
N GLY A 105 20.80 -18.56 13.67
CA GLY A 105 20.02 -19.34 14.62
C GLY A 105 19.02 -20.25 13.92
N GLY A 106 18.68 -21.39 14.53
CA GLY A 106 17.65 -22.31 14.06
C GLY A 106 16.38 -22.27 14.92
N LEU A 107 15.29 -22.82 14.38
CA LEU A 107 14.06 -23.05 15.14
C LEU A 107 14.36 -23.94 16.38
N PRO A 108 13.70 -23.70 17.53
CA PRO A 108 13.92 -24.48 18.76
C PRO A 108 13.68 -25.98 18.60
N ALA A 109 12.86 -26.35 17.64
CA ALA A 109 12.60 -27.73 17.24
C ALA A 109 12.35 -27.82 15.73
N ALA A 110 12.53 -29.01 15.16
CA ALA A 110 12.14 -29.27 13.77
C ALA A 110 10.61 -29.23 13.63
N HIS A 111 10.13 -28.43 12.71
CA HIS A 111 8.69 -28.29 12.36
C HIS A 111 8.39 -29.06 11.07
N ASN A 112 8.70 -30.34 11.03
CA ASN A 112 8.42 -31.19 9.87
C ASN A 112 6.91 -31.24 9.61
N GLN A 113 6.48 -30.83 8.41
CA GLN A 113 5.07 -30.71 8.08
C GLN A 113 4.31 -29.64 8.91
N GLY A 114 5.05 -28.71 9.48
CA GLY A 114 4.51 -27.52 10.14
C GLY A 114 4.03 -26.46 9.13
N THR A 115 3.48 -25.40 9.67
CA THR A 115 3.00 -24.25 8.89
C THR A 115 3.49 -22.95 9.52
N ALA A 116 3.43 -21.84 8.78
CA ALA A 116 3.86 -20.55 9.31
C ALA A 116 2.97 -19.40 8.78
N THR A 117 2.89 -18.33 9.57
CA THR A 117 2.29 -17.05 9.23
C THR A 117 2.97 -15.96 10.06
N GLY A 118 2.66 -14.70 9.81
CA GLY A 118 3.28 -13.61 10.56
C GLY A 118 2.69 -12.25 10.21
N ASN A 119 3.37 -11.21 10.66
CA ASN A 119 3.10 -9.83 10.28
C ASN A 119 4.42 -9.16 9.82
N ASN A 120 4.44 -7.84 9.67
CA ASN A 120 5.65 -7.14 9.24
C ASN A 120 6.79 -7.09 10.29
N THR A 121 6.58 -7.59 11.50
CA THR A 121 7.57 -7.58 12.58
C THR A 121 8.12 -8.96 12.92
N ALA A 122 7.28 -9.99 12.82
CA ALA A 122 7.67 -11.35 13.20
C ALA A 122 6.91 -12.43 12.42
N GLY A 123 7.59 -13.56 12.22
CA GLY A 123 7.01 -14.80 11.70
C GLY A 123 6.84 -15.85 12.79
N TYR A 124 5.78 -16.65 12.67
CA TYR A 124 5.43 -17.70 13.63
C TYR A 124 5.31 -19.03 12.92
N TYR A 125 6.14 -19.99 13.32
CA TYR A 125 6.16 -21.36 12.84
C TYR A 125 5.45 -22.24 13.85
N ALA A 126 4.48 -23.04 13.41
CA ALA A 126 3.62 -23.79 14.31
C ALA A 126 3.35 -25.22 13.85
N GLY A 127 3.07 -26.09 14.80
CA GLY A 127 2.72 -27.48 14.58
C GLY A 127 3.89 -28.34 14.09
N GLY A 128 3.55 -29.49 13.54
CA GLY A 128 4.53 -30.42 12.96
C GLY A 128 4.21 -31.89 13.27
N LEU A 129 4.95 -32.78 12.61
CA LEU A 129 4.79 -34.24 12.73
C LEU A 129 4.88 -34.70 14.19
N GLY A 130 4.01 -35.63 14.58
CA GLY A 130 3.85 -36.05 15.96
C GLY A 130 2.76 -35.30 16.72
N ASN A 131 1.90 -34.53 16.00
CA ASN A 131 0.84 -33.69 16.58
C ASN A 131 1.38 -32.67 17.61
N THR A 132 2.56 -32.13 17.35
CA THR A 132 3.11 -31.09 18.21
C THR A 132 2.33 -29.80 18.04
N GLY A 133 2.02 -29.14 19.15
CA GLY A 133 1.44 -27.81 19.12
C GLY A 133 2.48 -26.71 19.21
N GLN A 134 3.76 -27.04 19.21
CA GLN A 134 4.85 -26.09 19.44
C GLN A 134 4.78 -24.89 18.47
N MET A 135 5.17 -23.73 19.00
CA MET A 135 5.27 -22.50 18.21
C MET A 135 6.61 -21.84 18.44
N ALA A 136 7.24 -21.43 17.34
CA ALA A 136 8.47 -20.65 17.34
C ALA A 136 8.24 -19.31 16.61
N LYS A 137 8.95 -18.28 17.05
CA LYS A 137 8.90 -16.92 16.52
C LYS A 137 10.26 -16.53 15.96
N VAL A 138 10.26 -15.93 14.77
CA VAL A 138 11.39 -15.23 14.18
C VAL A 138 11.11 -13.73 14.23
N LEU A 139 11.92 -12.95 14.93
CA LEU A 139 11.82 -11.49 14.96
C LEU A 139 12.67 -10.91 13.83
N TYR A 140 12.06 -10.25 12.84
CA TYR A 140 12.76 -9.84 11.61
C TYR A 140 13.78 -8.71 11.80
N SER A 141 13.63 -7.86 12.82
CA SER A 141 14.52 -6.71 13.04
C SER A 141 15.97 -7.09 13.39
N ASN A 142 16.15 -8.22 14.05
CA ASN A 142 17.47 -8.73 14.48
C ASN A 142 17.67 -10.23 14.19
N GLU A 143 16.70 -10.83 13.50
CA GLU A 143 16.73 -12.24 13.08
C GLU A 143 16.87 -13.25 14.24
N THR A 144 16.41 -12.86 15.43
CA THR A 144 16.40 -13.76 16.59
C THR A 144 15.23 -14.73 16.54
N ILE A 145 15.49 -15.97 16.96
CA ILE A 145 14.50 -17.06 16.99
C ILE A 145 14.28 -17.49 18.44
N SER A 146 13.00 -17.66 18.82
CA SER A 146 12.60 -18.05 20.18
C SER A 146 11.36 -18.94 20.17
N SER A 147 11.18 -19.75 21.22
CA SER A 147 9.93 -20.47 21.48
C SER A 147 8.85 -19.50 21.97
N VAL A 148 7.56 -19.80 21.64
CA VAL A 148 6.38 -19.08 22.15
C VAL A 148 5.48 -20.10 22.90
N PRO A 149 5.79 -20.45 24.15
CA PRO A 149 5.15 -21.58 24.84
C PRO A 149 3.65 -21.44 25.04
N GLY A 150 3.15 -20.20 25.21
CA GLY A 150 1.72 -19.90 25.43
C GLY A 150 0.86 -19.95 24.17
N ALA A 151 1.46 -19.94 22.99
CA ALA A 151 0.77 -19.82 21.71
C ALA A 151 0.66 -21.15 20.93
N GLY A 152 1.03 -22.24 21.51
CA GLY A 152 1.01 -23.55 20.86
C GLY A 152 -0.39 -23.98 20.39
N LEU A 153 -0.49 -24.59 19.20
CA LEU A 153 -1.75 -25.11 18.67
C LEU A 153 -2.36 -26.19 19.57
N VAL A 154 -3.67 -26.14 19.79
CA VAL A 154 -4.38 -27.14 20.62
C VAL A 154 -5.70 -27.54 19.94
N PRO A 155 -5.87 -28.82 19.59
CA PRO A 155 -4.85 -29.87 19.65
C PRO A 155 -3.69 -29.63 18.69
N GLY A 156 -2.51 -30.18 19.02
CA GLY A 156 -1.35 -30.16 18.13
C GLY A 156 -1.66 -30.82 16.79
N ARG A 157 -1.12 -30.28 15.70
CA ARG A 157 -1.45 -30.69 14.33
C ARG A 157 -0.28 -30.55 13.38
N TYR A 158 -0.31 -31.26 12.26
CA TYR A 158 0.63 -31.11 11.15
C TYR A 158 -0.12 -31.04 9.82
N VAL A 159 0.57 -30.66 8.75
CA VAL A 159 0.03 -30.42 7.39
C VAL A 159 -1.22 -29.51 7.37
N ALA A 160 -1.27 -28.58 8.31
CA ALA A 160 -2.20 -27.47 8.35
C ALA A 160 -1.76 -26.36 7.39
N ALA A 161 -2.62 -25.37 7.17
CA ALA A 161 -2.26 -24.14 6.51
C ALA A 161 -2.42 -22.92 7.43
N ALA A 162 -1.73 -21.83 7.11
CA ALA A 162 -1.87 -20.60 7.87
C ALA A 162 -2.00 -19.38 6.94
N THR A 163 -2.76 -18.40 7.39
CA THR A 163 -2.95 -17.09 6.79
C THR A 163 -3.17 -16.07 7.90
N GLY A 164 -3.27 -14.80 7.60
CA GLY A 164 -3.52 -13.80 8.63
C GLY A 164 -3.50 -12.38 8.11
N ASN A 165 -3.49 -11.43 9.03
CA ASN A 165 -3.30 -10.01 8.79
C ASN A 165 -2.20 -9.45 9.72
N GLN A 166 -2.12 -8.15 9.92
CA GLN A 166 -1.10 -7.54 10.78
C GLN A 166 -1.32 -7.76 12.28
N THR A 167 -2.53 -8.15 12.70
CA THR A 167 -2.89 -8.35 14.11
C THR A 167 -3.00 -9.79 14.51
N ASP A 168 -3.48 -10.65 13.61
CA ASP A 168 -3.85 -12.03 13.92
C ASP A 168 -3.41 -13.02 12.84
N GLY A 169 -2.91 -14.18 13.28
CA GLY A 169 -2.65 -15.35 12.45
C GLY A 169 -3.72 -16.44 12.63
N TYR A 170 -4.07 -17.12 11.55
CA TYR A 170 -5.09 -18.16 11.52
C TYR A 170 -4.50 -19.47 11.01
N PHE A 171 -4.52 -20.52 11.83
CA PHE A 171 -3.98 -21.85 11.55
C PHE A 171 -5.14 -22.82 11.39
N GLY A 172 -5.39 -23.28 10.16
CA GLY A 172 -6.61 -24.04 9.83
C GLY A 172 -6.35 -25.44 9.32
N GLY A 173 -7.31 -26.33 9.56
CA GLY A 173 -7.27 -27.71 9.10
C GLY A 173 -6.12 -28.52 9.70
N GLY A 174 -5.58 -29.42 8.90
CA GLY A 174 -4.44 -30.27 9.30
C GLY A 174 -4.87 -31.64 9.80
N TRP A 175 -3.87 -32.51 10.01
CA TRP A 175 -4.05 -33.82 10.63
C TRP A 175 -3.99 -33.67 12.15
N LEU A 176 -5.07 -34.07 12.78
CA LEU A 176 -5.24 -34.34 14.21
C LEU A 176 -5.35 -35.88 14.36
N PRO A 177 -5.74 -36.45 15.52
CA PRO A 177 -6.35 -37.79 15.50
C PRO A 177 -7.64 -37.79 14.66
N GLY A 178 -7.47 -37.83 13.31
CA GLY A 178 -8.50 -37.58 12.28
C GLY A 178 -8.24 -36.29 11.51
N ASN A 179 -9.04 -36.01 10.45
CA ASN A 179 -8.96 -34.78 9.68
C ASN A 179 -9.54 -33.61 10.50
N GLY A 180 -8.87 -32.44 10.48
CA GLY A 180 -9.33 -31.25 11.16
C GLY A 180 -10.04 -30.24 10.28
N SER A 181 -11.10 -29.62 10.81
CA SER A 181 -11.74 -28.43 10.20
C SER A 181 -11.54 -27.18 11.06
N SER A 182 -11.09 -27.32 12.30
CA SER A 182 -10.94 -26.23 13.25
C SER A 182 -9.83 -25.26 12.85
N ILE A 183 -10.01 -23.99 13.25
CA ILE A 183 -9.03 -22.91 13.05
C ILE A 183 -8.62 -22.35 14.41
N ASP A 184 -7.31 -22.29 14.67
CA ASP A 184 -6.72 -21.55 15.78
C ASP A 184 -6.38 -20.13 15.34
N LYS A 185 -6.71 -19.14 16.16
CA LYS A 185 -6.35 -17.73 15.97
C LYS A 185 -5.26 -17.35 16.97
N LEU A 186 -4.16 -16.78 16.48
CA LEU A 186 -3.06 -16.23 17.26
C LEU A 186 -3.10 -14.72 17.21
N ASN A 187 -3.23 -14.04 18.33
CA ASN A 187 -3.03 -12.60 18.41
C ASN A 187 -1.53 -12.32 18.56
N TYR A 188 -0.95 -11.56 17.60
CA TYR A 188 0.51 -11.33 17.58
C TYR A 188 0.99 -10.38 18.68
N SER A 189 0.15 -9.46 19.17
CA SER A 189 0.57 -8.49 20.18
C SER A 189 0.66 -9.09 21.59
N THR A 190 -0.24 -10.03 21.89
CA THR A 190 -0.30 -10.71 23.19
C THR A 190 0.33 -12.09 23.15
N GLU A 191 0.63 -12.62 21.97
CA GLU A 191 1.10 -13.98 21.73
C GLU A 191 0.17 -15.04 22.36
N THR A 192 -1.13 -14.74 22.39
CA THR A 192 -2.15 -15.65 22.90
C THR A 192 -2.92 -16.31 21.76
N ARG A 193 -3.18 -17.61 21.94
CA ARG A 193 -3.95 -18.42 20.99
C ARG A 193 -5.37 -18.67 21.51
N GLY A 194 -6.37 -18.64 20.64
CA GLY A 194 -7.74 -19.07 20.86
C GLY A 194 -8.23 -19.98 19.73
N LEU A 195 -9.05 -20.96 20.07
CA LEU A 195 -9.77 -21.76 19.08
C LEU A 195 -10.99 -20.96 18.61
N LEU A 196 -11.22 -20.84 17.31
CA LEU A 196 -12.43 -20.20 16.78
C LEU A 196 -13.70 -21.02 17.10
N PRO A 197 -14.86 -20.38 17.21
CA PRO A 197 -16.15 -21.09 17.28
C PRO A 197 -16.41 -21.87 15.99
N SER A 198 -17.41 -22.74 16.00
CA SER A 198 -17.75 -23.60 14.85
C SER A 198 -18.04 -22.83 13.55
N SER A 199 -18.52 -21.59 13.65
CA SER A 199 -18.71 -20.68 12.50
C SER A 199 -17.40 -20.27 11.81
N GLY A 200 -16.26 -20.40 12.50
CA GLY A 200 -14.93 -20.17 11.96
C GLY A 200 -14.26 -21.43 11.38
N ASN A 201 -14.88 -22.60 11.48
CA ASN A 201 -14.31 -23.83 10.95
C ASN A 201 -14.36 -23.90 9.42
N LEU A 202 -13.42 -24.62 8.81
CA LEU A 202 -13.47 -24.98 7.40
C LEU A 202 -14.75 -25.79 7.11
N SER A 203 -15.30 -25.62 5.91
CA SER A 203 -16.50 -26.36 5.45
C SER A 203 -16.31 -27.88 5.40
N LEU A 204 -15.06 -28.31 5.19
CA LEU A 204 -14.64 -29.71 5.16
C LEU A 204 -13.42 -29.93 6.04
N ALA A 205 -13.42 -30.99 6.80
CA ALA A 205 -12.24 -31.46 7.54
C ALA A 205 -11.20 -32.03 6.56
N ARG A 206 -10.02 -31.41 6.48
CA ARG A 206 -8.98 -31.76 5.52
C ARG A 206 -7.58 -31.33 5.96
N PHE A 207 -6.57 -31.98 5.42
CA PHE A 207 -5.16 -31.73 5.65
C PHE A 207 -4.39 -31.63 4.33
N TRP A 208 -3.10 -31.30 4.35
CA TRP A 208 -2.35 -30.97 3.14
C TRP A 208 -2.99 -29.83 2.33
N ILE A 209 -3.63 -28.90 3.01
CA ILE A 209 -4.19 -27.68 2.47
C ILE A 209 -3.13 -26.59 2.36
N SER A 210 -3.41 -25.54 1.60
CA SER A 210 -2.60 -24.33 1.57
C SER A 210 -3.47 -23.11 1.78
N ALA A 211 -2.86 -21.97 2.16
CA ALA A 211 -3.61 -20.75 2.37
C ALA A 211 -2.87 -19.52 1.87
N ALA A 212 -3.66 -18.54 1.41
CA ALA A 212 -3.23 -17.23 0.98
C ALA A 212 -4.28 -16.21 1.41
N GLY A 213 -3.95 -14.93 1.46
CA GLY A 213 -4.93 -13.92 1.87
C GLY A 213 -4.44 -12.50 1.67
N ASN A 214 -5.27 -11.55 2.11
CA ASN A 214 -4.95 -10.13 2.18
C ASN A 214 -5.25 -9.60 3.59
N GLY A 215 -5.30 -8.27 3.77
CA GLY A 215 -5.57 -7.66 5.09
C GLY A 215 -6.96 -7.94 5.68
N THR A 216 -7.91 -8.44 4.90
CA THR A 216 -9.30 -8.62 5.31
C THR A 216 -9.78 -10.05 5.34
N SER A 217 -9.21 -10.92 4.50
CA SER A 217 -9.67 -12.29 4.30
C SER A 217 -8.54 -13.25 3.99
N GLY A 218 -8.68 -14.50 4.42
CA GLY A 218 -7.83 -15.62 4.05
C GLY A 218 -8.59 -16.69 3.28
N TYR A 219 -7.89 -17.41 2.41
CA TYR A 219 -8.44 -18.46 1.56
C TYR A 219 -7.66 -19.74 1.78
N PHE A 220 -8.36 -20.80 2.23
CA PHE A 220 -7.82 -22.12 2.45
C PHE A 220 -8.22 -23.03 1.29
N GLY A 221 -7.24 -23.51 0.52
CA GLY A 221 -7.52 -24.22 -0.72
C GLY A 221 -6.96 -25.64 -0.78
N GLY A 222 -7.68 -26.53 -1.50
CA GLY A 222 -7.26 -27.90 -1.74
C GLY A 222 -7.34 -28.81 -0.52
N GLY A 223 -6.54 -29.86 -0.51
CA GLY A 223 -6.37 -30.78 0.63
C GLY A 223 -6.64 -32.24 0.31
N TRP A 224 -6.26 -33.13 1.26
CA TRP A 224 -6.45 -34.58 1.15
C TRP A 224 -7.80 -35.04 1.71
N PRO A 225 -8.47 -36.03 1.07
CA PRO A 225 -8.21 -36.53 -0.28
C PRO A 225 -8.30 -35.39 -1.30
N ALA A 226 -7.86 -35.49 -2.54
CA ALA A 226 -7.75 -34.37 -3.48
C ALA A 226 -9.06 -33.57 -3.59
N TYR A 227 -9.06 -32.33 -3.07
CA TYR A 227 -10.17 -31.40 -3.12
C TYR A 227 -9.82 -30.16 -3.99
N SER A 228 -10.83 -29.62 -4.68
CA SER A 228 -10.76 -28.29 -5.31
C SER A 228 -11.37 -27.19 -4.42
N THR A 229 -12.02 -27.57 -3.31
CA THR A 229 -12.73 -26.65 -2.40
C THR A 229 -11.79 -25.59 -1.87
N VAL A 230 -12.30 -24.32 -1.86
CA VAL A 230 -11.68 -23.19 -1.21
C VAL A 230 -12.65 -22.64 -0.18
N ASP A 231 -12.17 -22.43 1.05
CA ASP A 231 -12.89 -21.75 2.12
C ASP A 231 -12.28 -20.37 2.33
N LYS A 232 -13.14 -19.35 2.47
CA LYS A 232 -12.76 -17.97 2.79
C LYS A 232 -13.09 -17.68 4.24
N ILE A 233 -12.09 -17.26 5.02
CA ILE A 233 -12.28 -16.69 6.34
C ILE A 233 -12.28 -15.17 6.25
N THR A 234 -13.25 -14.52 6.88
CA THR A 234 -13.32 -13.07 7.05
C THR A 234 -12.77 -12.71 8.44
N TYR A 235 -11.65 -11.99 8.50
CA TYR A 235 -10.92 -11.73 9.76
C TYR A 235 -11.70 -10.86 10.75
N SER A 236 -12.53 -9.92 10.27
CA SER A 236 -13.30 -9.03 11.13
C SER A 236 -14.44 -9.72 11.91
N SER A 237 -14.92 -10.85 11.41
CA SER A 237 -16.01 -11.62 12.01
C SER A 237 -15.59 -12.99 12.53
N ASP A 238 -14.35 -13.42 12.23
CA ASP A 238 -13.85 -14.77 12.52
C ASP A 238 -14.77 -15.89 11.97
N THR A 239 -15.41 -15.64 10.80
CA THR A 239 -16.32 -16.59 10.14
C THR A 239 -15.74 -17.13 8.86
N THR A 240 -16.02 -18.40 8.57
CA THR A 240 -15.54 -19.11 7.37
C THR A 240 -16.70 -19.62 6.54
N VAL A 241 -16.59 -19.47 5.22
CA VAL A 241 -17.58 -19.98 4.26
C VAL A 241 -16.88 -20.61 3.06
N ALA A 242 -17.47 -21.69 2.50
CA ALA A 242 -17.01 -22.21 1.23
C ALA A 242 -17.34 -21.24 0.09
N VAL A 243 -16.40 -21.05 -0.83
CA VAL A 243 -16.54 -20.14 -1.97
C VAL A 243 -16.45 -20.96 -3.28
N PRO A 244 -17.57 -21.43 -3.83
CA PRO A 244 -17.54 -22.29 -5.02
C PRO A 244 -16.89 -21.63 -6.25
N GLY A 245 -17.03 -20.30 -6.43
CA GLY A 245 -16.39 -19.56 -7.52
C GLY A 245 -14.87 -19.54 -7.45
N ALA A 246 -14.31 -19.66 -6.23
CA ALA A 246 -12.88 -19.72 -5.99
C ALA A 246 -12.32 -21.16 -6.00
N ALA A 247 -13.10 -22.18 -6.36
CA ALA A 247 -12.63 -23.55 -6.43
C ALA A 247 -11.39 -23.68 -7.34
N LEU A 248 -10.39 -24.46 -6.93
CA LEU A 248 -9.20 -24.72 -7.73
C LEU A 248 -9.58 -25.39 -9.05
N SER A 249 -8.86 -25.09 -10.14
CA SER A 249 -9.13 -25.66 -11.47
C SER A 249 -9.01 -27.20 -11.51
N VAL A 250 -8.18 -27.76 -10.63
CA VAL A 250 -8.00 -29.20 -10.45
C VAL A 250 -7.93 -29.51 -8.96
N ALA A 251 -8.64 -30.55 -8.54
CA ALA A 251 -8.59 -31.07 -7.17
C ALA A 251 -7.18 -31.59 -6.84
N ARG A 252 -6.56 -31.08 -5.78
CA ARG A 252 -5.18 -31.44 -5.40
C ARG A 252 -4.87 -31.12 -3.93
N TYR A 253 -3.79 -31.71 -3.42
CA TYR A 253 -3.30 -31.52 -2.07
C TYR A 253 -1.79 -31.25 -2.04
N GLY A 254 -1.29 -30.74 -0.93
CA GLY A 254 0.13 -30.43 -0.77
C GLY A 254 0.60 -29.26 -1.63
N LEU A 255 -0.22 -28.27 -1.82
CA LEU A 255 0.09 -27.05 -2.56
C LEU A 255 1.01 -26.13 -1.75
N GLY A 256 1.66 -25.19 -2.44
CA GLY A 256 2.16 -23.94 -1.85
C GLY A 256 1.23 -22.79 -2.25
N ALA A 257 1.10 -21.78 -1.39
CA ALA A 257 0.31 -20.61 -1.75
C ALA A 257 1.00 -19.32 -1.30
N THR A 258 0.89 -18.30 -2.14
CA THR A 258 1.39 -16.95 -1.91
C THR A 258 0.37 -15.94 -2.42
N SER A 259 0.52 -14.65 -2.09
CA SER A 259 -0.49 -13.66 -2.47
C SER A 259 0.07 -12.24 -2.56
N ASN A 260 -0.71 -11.38 -3.21
CA ASN A 260 -0.69 -9.95 -3.04
C ASN A 260 -2.04 -9.47 -2.47
N ASN A 261 -2.28 -8.16 -2.43
CA ASN A 261 -3.54 -7.63 -1.86
C ASN A 261 -4.78 -7.93 -2.71
N SER A 262 -4.62 -8.24 -4.01
CA SER A 262 -5.72 -8.46 -4.93
C SER A 262 -5.96 -9.92 -5.28
N ALA A 263 -4.94 -10.78 -5.16
CA ALA A 263 -5.05 -12.19 -5.59
C ALA A 263 -4.17 -13.14 -4.77
N GLY A 264 -4.65 -14.38 -4.63
CA GLY A 264 -3.90 -15.51 -4.10
C GLY A 264 -3.48 -16.48 -5.21
N TYR A 265 -2.28 -17.03 -5.12
CA TYR A 265 -1.68 -17.94 -6.09
C TYR A 265 -1.42 -19.29 -5.42
N PHE A 266 -2.15 -20.30 -5.87
CA PHE A 266 -2.08 -21.68 -5.37
C PHE A 266 -1.34 -22.54 -6.37
N ALA A 267 -0.18 -23.05 -6.03
CA ALA A 267 0.75 -23.68 -6.95
C ALA A 267 1.08 -25.13 -6.59
N GLY A 268 1.31 -25.95 -7.61
CA GLY A 268 1.74 -27.35 -7.46
C GLY A 268 0.73 -28.22 -6.75
N GLY A 269 1.24 -29.17 -5.98
CA GLY A 269 0.45 -30.19 -5.28
C GLY A 269 0.12 -31.38 -6.17
N SER A 270 -0.04 -32.56 -5.56
CA SER A 270 -0.34 -33.82 -6.25
C SER A 270 0.60 -34.15 -7.43
N GLY A 271 1.86 -33.66 -7.36
CA GLY A 271 2.84 -33.86 -8.43
C GLY A 271 2.58 -33.05 -9.70
N THR A 272 1.93 -31.90 -9.62
CA THR A 272 1.65 -31.00 -10.76
C THR A 272 2.49 -29.72 -10.73
N THR A 273 2.51 -29.01 -11.86
CA THR A 273 3.11 -27.67 -12.03
C THR A 273 2.08 -26.55 -11.98
N ILE A 274 0.80 -26.89 -11.93
CA ILE A 274 -0.35 -25.99 -12.10
C ILE A 274 -0.32 -24.85 -11.07
N ILE A 275 -0.57 -23.61 -11.54
CA ILE A 275 -0.88 -22.46 -10.70
C ILE A 275 -2.29 -21.96 -10.98
N ASP A 276 -3.08 -21.85 -9.91
CA ASP A 276 -4.37 -21.18 -9.89
C ASP A 276 -4.26 -19.82 -9.20
N LYS A 277 -4.82 -18.79 -9.82
CA LYS A 277 -4.96 -17.43 -9.30
C LYS A 277 -6.41 -17.23 -8.84
N ILE A 278 -6.60 -16.89 -7.58
CA ILE A 278 -7.89 -16.51 -7.01
C ILE A 278 -7.93 -14.98 -6.92
N ASP A 279 -8.85 -14.35 -7.63
CA ASP A 279 -9.11 -12.91 -7.52
C ASP A 279 -9.99 -12.65 -6.29
N TYR A 280 -9.50 -11.81 -5.36
CA TYR A 280 -10.18 -11.53 -4.09
C TYR A 280 -11.38 -10.60 -4.21
N SER A 281 -11.48 -9.84 -5.31
CA SER A 281 -12.61 -8.92 -5.54
C SER A 281 -13.86 -9.64 -6.05
N SER A 282 -13.67 -10.70 -6.81
CA SER A 282 -14.74 -11.49 -7.44
C SER A 282 -14.94 -12.87 -6.82
N ASP A 283 -14.03 -13.29 -5.95
CA ASP A 283 -13.99 -14.65 -5.41
C ASP A 283 -14.00 -15.72 -6.52
N THR A 284 -13.24 -15.51 -7.60
CA THR A 284 -13.15 -16.41 -8.75
C THR A 284 -11.74 -16.92 -9.00
N THR A 285 -11.62 -18.14 -9.51
CA THR A 285 -10.34 -18.76 -9.87
C THR A 285 -10.11 -18.73 -11.38
N SER A 286 -8.86 -18.42 -11.76
CA SER A 286 -8.34 -18.60 -13.12
C SER A 286 -7.04 -19.39 -13.08
N ARG A 287 -6.90 -20.37 -13.98
CA ARG A 287 -5.63 -21.07 -14.17
C ARG A 287 -4.66 -20.21 -14.96
N LEU A 288 -3.42 -20.11 -14.49
CA LEU A 288 -2.33 -19.42 -15.20
C LEU A 288 -1.58 -20.43 -16.09
N ALA A 289 -2.11 -20.71 -17.28
CA ALA A 289 -1.53 -21.71 -18.17
C ALA A 289 -0.11 -21.35 -18.67
N SER A 290 0.28 -20.08 -18.66
CA SER A 290 1.60 -19.57 -19.07
C SER A 290 2.60 -19.46 -17.92
N ALA A 291 2.21 -19.80 -16.68
CA ALA A 291 3.01 -19.60 -15.48
C ALA A 291 3.09 -20.86 -14.61
N ASP A 292 3.18 -22.03 -15.24
CA ASP A 292 3.38 -23.29 -14.52
C ASP A 292 4.72 -23.31 -13.76
N LEU A 293 4.77 -23.96 -12.59
CA LEU A 293 6.05 -24.14 -11.85
C LEU A 293 7.10 -24.80 -12.74
N SER A 294 8.35 -24.43 -12.55
CA SER A 294 9.50 -25.02 -13.26
C SER A 294 9.59 -26.55 -13.13
N THR A 295 9.14 -27.06 -11.99
CA THR A 295 9.15 -28.50 -11.68
C THR A 295 7.91 -28.88 -10.89
N ALA A 296 7.29 -30.01 -11.25
CA ALA A 296 6.17 -30.57 -10.51
C ALA A 296 6.56 -30.92 -9.08
N ARG A 297 5.85 -30.38 -8.10
CA ARG A 297 6.16 -30.59 -6.68
C ARG A 297 4.97 -30.41 -5.76
N GLY A 298 5.10 -30.93 -4.56
CA GLY A 298 4.11 -30.75 -3.50
C GLY A 298 4.78 -30.61 -2.13
N ALA A 299 4.00 -30.20 -1.14
CA ALA A 299 4.45 -30.08 0.24
C ALA A 299 5.62 -29.10 0.41
N PHE A 300 5.48 -27.88 -0.08
CA PHE A 300 6.50 -26.82 -0.08
C PHE A 300 5.96 -25.50 0.50
N GLY A 301 6.86 -24.63 0.95
CA GLY A 301 6.54 -23.29 1.44
C GLY A 301 6.39 -22.28 0.30
N ALA A 302 5.60 -21.25 0.51
CA ALA A 302 5.50 -20.12 -0.40
C ALA A 302 5.31 -18.82 0.37
N SER A 303 5.87 -17.73 -0.14
CA SER A 303 5.94 -16.42 0.53
C SER A 303 5.87 -15.28 -0.46
N SER A 304 5.43 -14.11 -0.03
CA SER A 304 5.50 -12.87 -0.81
C SER A 304 5.70 -11.67 0.09
N SER A 305 6.14 -10.55 -0.49
CA SER A 305 6.28 -9.30 0.24
C SER A 305 4.94 -8.69 0.71
N ARG A 306 3.81 -9.23 0.28
CA ARG A 306 2.44 -8.73 0.55
C ARG A 306 1.51 -9.74 1.20
N ALA A 307 1.98 -10.93 1.53
CA ALA A 307 1.17 -11.89 2.27
C ALA A 307 0.82 -11.37 3.67
N ASN A 308 -0.19 -11.99 4.28
CA ASN A 308 -0.72 -11.64 5.62
C ASN A 308 -1.19 -10.19 5.76
N GLY A 309 -1.66 -9.58 4.66
CA GLY A 309 -2.17 -8.22 4.71
C GLY A 309 -1.12 -7.26 5.27
N LEU A 310 0.16 -7.48 4.92
CA LEU A 310 1.06 -6.34 4.89
C LEU A 310 0.25 -5.29 4.17
N SER A 311 -0.28 -4.30 4.94
CA SER A 311 -0.98 -3.18 4.35
C SER A 311 -0.17 -2.85 3.13
N ASP A 312 -0.81 -2.68 1.96
CA ASP A 312 -0.14 -1.89 0.96
C ASP A 312 0.63 -0.91 1.81
N LEU A 313 1.96 -0.95 1.75
CA LEU A 313 2.63 0.27 2.04
C LEU A 313 1.94 1.19 1.05
N SER A 314 0.73 1.64 1.43
CA SER A 314 0.28 2.90 0.96
C SER A 314 1.45 3.73 1.40
N TYR A 315 2.43 3.80 0.51
CA TYR A 315 3.27 4.97 0.50
C TYR A 315 2.23 6.02 0.71
N PRO A 316 2.29 6.86 1.79
CA PRO A 316 1.40 7.96 1.79
C PRO A 316 1.53 8.42 0.35
N GLU A 317 0.53 8.07 -0.47
CA GLU A 317 0.47 8.64 -1.80
C GLU A 317 0.90 10.02 -1.50
N ILE A 318 1.91 10.56 -2.20
CA ILE A 318 2.13 11.97 -2.10
C ILE A 318 0.84 12.50 -2.67
N ARG A 319 -0.16 12.51 -1.80
CA ARG A 319 -1.45 13.07 -2.07
C ARG A 319 -1.15 14.53 -1.96
N PHE A 320 -0.94 15.12 -3.09
CA PHE A 320 -1.08 16.56 -3.19
C PHE A 320 -2.48 16.84 -2.70
N SER A 321 -2.58 17.25 -1.41
CA SER A 321 -3.81 17.56 -0.69
C SER A 321 -4.90 16.50 -0.76
N ASP A 322 -4.98 15.62 0.23
CA ASP A 322 -6.29 15.21 0.67
C ASP A 322 -6.29 14.39 1.95
N GLY A 323 -7.21 14.67 2.76
CA GLY A 323 -7.70 13.74 3.72
C GLY A 323 -8.99 13.13 3.17
N ALA A 324 -8.98 11.97 2.53
CA ALA A 324 -10.06 10.99 2.64
C ALA A 324 -10.08 9.96 1.50
N ALA A 325 -10.53 8.79 1.78
CA ALA A 325 -10.85 7.72 0.85
C ALA A 325 -11.91 8.17 -0.17
N ASN A 326 -11.62 8.07 -1.45
CA ASN A 326 -12.35 8.50 -2.66
C ASN A 326 -11.87 9.81 -3.26
N THR A 327 -10.56 9.90 -3.58
CA THR A 327 -10.09 10.98 -4.44
C THR A 327 -10.60 10.78 -5.85
N PRO A 328 -11.09 11.84 -6.51
CA PRO A 328 -11.17 11.80 -7.95
C PRO A 328 -9.76 11.51 -8.47
N ASN A 329 -9.62 10.47 -9.24
CA ASN A 329 -8.36 10.03 -9.83
C ASN A 329 -7.90 10.99 -10.94
N THR A 330 -8.09 12.30 -10.70
CA THR A 330 -7.91 13.36 -11.68
C THR A 330 -7.39 14.65 -11.04
N GLY A 331 -6.54 15.36 -11.78
CA GLY A 331 -6.08 16.72 -11.48
C GLY A 331 -6.51 17.69 -12.54
N TYR A 332 -6.59 18.98 -12.21
CA TYR A 332 -6.99 20.03 -13.14
C TYR A 332 -5.96 21.14 -13.16
N PHE A 333 -5.57 21.55 -14.38
CA PHE A 333 -4.72 22.70 -14.65
C PHE A 333 -5.55 23.73 -15.42
N GLY A 334 -5.65 24.94 -14.90
CA GLY A 334 -6.49 25.97 -15.51
C GLY A 334 -5.79 27.29 -15.68
N GLY A 335 -6.20 28.04 -16.71
CA GLY A 335 -5.67 29.37 -16.99
C GLY A 335 -4.23 29.35 -17.53
N GLY A 336 -3.48 30.39 -17.17
CA GLY A 336 -2.09 30.57 -17.60
C GLY A 336 -1.95 31.59 -18.72
N ASP A 337 -0.74 31.72 -19.25
CA ASP A 337 -0.34 32.68 -20.25
C ASP A 337 0.41 31.99 -21.40
N TRP A 338 0.18 32.44 -22.63
CA TRP A 338 0.92 32.03 -23.80
C TRP A 338 1.12 33.24 -24.74
N SER A 339 2.38 33.64 -24.92
CA SER A 339 2.74 34.80 -25.78
C SER A 339 1.93 36.05 -25.45
N ASP A 340 1.95 36.45 -24.16
CA ASP A 340 1.22 37.59 -23.59
C ASP A 340 -0.30 37.55 -23.75
N ASN A 341 -0.84 36.36 -24.04
CA ASN A 341 -2.30 36.15 -24.08
C ASN A 341 -2.73 35.24 -22.94
N GLU A 342 -3.44 35.75 -21.99
CA GLU A 342 -4.06 35.01 -20.90
C GLU A 342 -5.06 33.98 -21.39
N ARG A 343 -5.18 32.87 -20.67
CA ARG A 343 -6.05 31.74 -21.02
C ARG A 343 -7.09 31.48 -19.94
N SER A 344 -8.24 30.93 -20.35
CA SER A 344 -9.26 30.37 -19.44
C SER A 344 -9.40 28.88 -19.57
N MET A 345 -8.61 28.24 -20.43
CA MET A 345 -8.68 26.80 -20.70
C MET A 345 -8.39 25.96 -19.45
N MET A 346 -9.00 24.81 -19.39
CA MET A 346 -8.79 23.81 -18.34
C MET A 346 -8.39 22.48 -18.97
N ASP A 347 -7.30 21.91 -18.48
CA ASP A 347 -6.85 20.56 -18.81
C ASP A 347 -7.03 19.66 -17.59
N LYS A 348 -7.53 18.46 -17.82
CA LYS A 348 -7.73 17.41 -16.82
C LYS A 348 -6.71 16.30 -17.03
N VAL A 349 -5.98 15.97 -16.00
CA VAL A 349 -5.11 14.77 -15.95
C VAL A 349 -5.90 13.66 -15.28
N THR A 350 -5.93 12.49 -15.90
CA THR A 350 -6.46 11.25 -15.31
C THR A 350 -5.27 10.43 -14.81
N TYR A 351 -5.08 10.35 -13.49
CA TYR A 351 -3.93 9.69 -12.86
C TYR A 351 -3.88 8.18 -13.10
N ALA A 352 -5.04 7.52 -13.29
CA ALA A 352 -5.08 6.08 -13.53
C ALA A 352 -4.51 5.68 -14.90
N SER A 353 -4.49 6.61 -15.86
CA SER A 353 -4.04 6.35 -17.24
C SER A 353 -2.90 7.26 -17.68
N ASP A 354 -2.45 8.17 -16.81
CA ASP A 354 -1.44 9.20 -17.12
C ASP A 354 -1.79 10.00 -18.40
N THR A 355 -3.09 10.24 -18.62
CA THR A 355 -3.57 10.95 -19.80
C THR A 355 -4.06 12.35 -19.45
N THR A 356 -3.78 13.31 -20.34
CA THR A 356 -4.28 14.68 -20.24
C THR A 356 -5.25 14.96 -21.38
N ALA A 357 -6.37 15.59 -21.05
CA ALA A 357 -7.35 16.04 -22.02
C ALA A 357 -7.89 17.42 -21.67
N ARG A 358 -8.14 18.24 -22.68
CA ARG A 358 -8.84 19.51 -22.50
C ARG A 358 -10.29 19.26 -22.08
N VAL A 359 -10.78 20.07 -21.13
CA VAL A 359 -12.16 19.99 -20.63
C VAL A 359 -12.92 21.25 -21.04
N PRO A 360 -13.62 21.26 -22.19
CA PRO A 360 -14.28 22.45 -22.69
C PRO A 360 -15.39 23.01 -21.78
N GLY A 361 -16.01 22.14 -20.96
CA GLY A 361 -17.05 22.51 -19.98
C GLY A 361 -16.52 23.14 -18.70
N ALA A 362 -15.22 23.04 -18.43
CA ALA A 362 -14.61 23.50 -17.19
C ALA A 362 -13.72 24.75 -17.35
N VAL A 363 -13.94 25.57 -18.38
CA VAL A 363 -13.18 26.81 -18.58
C VAL A 363 -13.37 27.79 -17.42
N LEU A 364 -12.32 28.49 -17.02
CA LEU A 364 -12.41 29.56 -16.01
C LEU A 364 -13.37 30.68 -16.52
N SER A 365 -14.02 31.35 -15.60
CA SER A 365 -14.99 32.40 -15.90
C SER A 365 -14.37 33.60 -16.65
N SER A 366 -13.07 33.79 -16.54
CA SER A 366 -12.29 34.77 -17.29
C SER A 366 -10.90 34.15 -17.61
N THR A 367 -10.27 34.69 -18.66
CA THR A 367 -8.84 34.45 -18.90
C THR A 367 -8.04 34.94 -17.68
N ARG A 368 -7.07 34.19 -17.21
CA ARG A 368 -6.22 34.61 -16.07
C ARG A 368 -4.86 33.96 -16.04
N ARG A 369 -3.90 34.69 -15.48
CA ARG A 369 -2.54 34.22 -15.21
C ARG A 369 -2.13 34.48 -13.73
N TYR A 370 -1.06 33.85 -13.27
CA TYR A 370 -0.45 34.09 -11.95
C TYR A 370 -1.40 33.88 -10.76
N HIS A 371 -2.47 33.10 -10.94
CA HIS A 371 -3.39 32.67 -9.89
C HIS A 371 -2.86 31.47 -9.14
N ALA A 372 -3.48 31.14 -8.01
CA ALA A 372 -3.22 29.91 -7.26
C ALA A 372 -4.45 29.02 -7.23
N ALA A 373 -4.24 27.74 -6.94
CA ALA A 373 -5.32 26.78 -6.84
C ALA A 373 -5.19 25.91 -5.57
N THR A 374 -6.33 25.59 -4.99
CA THR A 374 -6.50 24.64 -3.89
C THR A 374 -7.82 23.90 -4.06
N GLY A 375 -8.09 22.88 -3.26
CA GLY A 375 -9.35 22.14 -3.41
C GLY A 375 -9.48 21.00 -2.41
N ASN A 376 -10.59 20.29 -2.58
CA ASN A 376 -10.87 19.05 -1.87
C ASN A 376 -11.21 17.93 -2.87
N GLN A 377 -11.83 16.87 -2.40
CA GLN A 377 -12.20 15.71 -3.24
C GLN A 377 -13.29 15.98 -4.26
N THR A 378 -14.09 17.03 -4.08
CA THR A 378 -15.29 17.33 -4.90
C THR A 378 -15.10 18.52 -5.81
N ALA A 379 -14.19 19.45 -5.44
CA ALA A 379 -14.00 20.68 -6.18
C ALA A 379 -12.60 21.28 -6.04
N GLY A 380 -12.14 21.96 -7.10
CA GLY A 380 -10.98 22.83 -7.12
C GLY A 380 -11.36 24.30 -7.15
N TYR A 381 -10.59 25.15 -6.47
CA TYR A 381 -10.79 26.59 -6.38
C TYR A 381 -9.57 27.31 -6.95
N PHE A 382 -9.77 28.10 -7.98
CA PHE A 382 -8.74 28.88 -8.68
C PHE A 382 -8.94 30.35 -8.36
N GLY A 383 -8.04 30.96 -7.61
CA GLY A 383 -8.25 32.28 -7.03
C GLY A 383 -7.16 33.29 -7.27
N GLY A 384 -7.54 34.57 -7.37
CA GLY A 384 -6.63 35.67 -7.60
C GLY A 384 -6.06 35.69 -9.02
N GLY A 385 -4.86 36.23 -9.18
CA GLY A 385 -4.18 36.37 -10.46
C GLY A 385 -4.49 37.70 -11.15
N GLU A 386 -4.20 37.77 -12.45
CA GLU A 386 -4.46 38.89 -13.32
C GLU A 386 -5.42 38.51 -14.44
N VAL A 387 -6.27 39.42 -14.83
CA VAL A 387 -7.21 39.37 -15.96
C VAL A 387 -7.02 40.64 -16.78
N ASN A 388 -6.48 40.52 -18.01
CA ASN A 388 -6.09 41.66 -18.84
C ASN A 388 -5.23 42.68 -18.07
N ASP A 389 -4.14 42.20 -17.42
CA ASP A 389 -3.21 42.97 -16.60
C ASP A 389 -3.84 43.66 -15.36
N ILE A 390 -5.06 43.30 -14.99
CA ILE A 390 -5.75 43.82 -13.80
C ILE A 390 -5.81 42.73 -12.75
N THR A 391 -5.22 43.00 -11.59
CA THR A 391 -5.26 42.11 -10.45
C THR A 391 -6.67 41.86 -9.96
N THR A 392 -7.06 40.61 -9.69
CA THR A 392 -8.43 40.25 -9.33
C THR A 392 -8.54 39.53 -7.97
N THR A 393 -9.72 39.66 -7.34
CA THR A 393 -10.12 38.88 -6.17
C THR A 393 -10.89 37.61 -6.55
N SER A 394 -11.31 37.47 -7.79
CA SER A 394 -12.26 36.44 -8.20
C SER A 394 -11.73 35.03 -7.96
N VAL A 395 -12.65 34.14 -7.59
CA VAL A 395 -12.41 32.71 -7.42
C VAL A 395 -13.38 31.93 -8.29
N ASP A 396 -12.84 31.00 -9.06
CA ASP A 396 -13.61 30.01 -9.81
C ASP A 396 -13.55 28.64 -9.11
N LYS A 397 -14.68 27.96 -9.09
CA LYS A 397 -14.84 26.61 -8.57
C LYS A 397 -15.07 25.64 -9.72
N VAL A 398 -14.21 24.63 -9.82
CA VAL A 398 -14.39 23.48 -10.71
C VAL A 398 -15.05 22.35 -9.93
N THR A 399 -16.20 21.88 -10.36
CA THR A 399 -16.88 20.72 -9.78
C THR A 399 -16.45 19.45 -10.52
N TYR A 400 -15.71 18.58 -9.87
CA TYR A 400 -15.05 17.43 -10.51
C TYR A 400 -16.02 16.38 -11.06
N ALA A 401 -17.19 16.20 -10.41
CA ALA A 401 -18.19 15.22 -10.84
C ALA A 401 -18.83 15.54 -12.19
N PHE A 402 -18.81 16.82 -12.60
CA PHE A 402 -19.48 17.29 -13.80
C PHE A 402 -18.53 17.94 -14.80
N ASP A 403 -17.25 18.07 -14.46
CA ASP A 403 -16.28 18.80 -15.27
C ASP A 403 -16.78 20.22 -15.66
N THR A 404 -17.37 20.94 -14.69
CA THR A 404 -17.93 22.28 -14.90
C THR A 404 -17.27 23.30 -13.98
N THR A 405 -17.15 24.54 -14.47
CA THR A 405 -16.62 25.67 -13.70
C THR A 405 -17.67 26.76 -13.53
N ALA A 406 -17.70 27.40 -12.36
CA ALA A 406 -18.50 28.57 -12.09
C ALA A 406 -17.71 29.56 -11.22
N ALA A 407 -17.90 30.87 -11.48
CA ALA A 407 -17.42 31.89 -10.57
C ALA A 407 -18.18 31.80 -9.23
N VAL A 408 -17.45 31.97 -8.12
CA VAL A 408 -18.01 31.87 -6.77
C VAL A 408 -17.77 33.18 -6.02
N PRO A 409 -18.66 34.17 -6.17
CA PRO A 409 -18.47 35.51 -5.60
C PRO A 409 -18.29 35.50 -4.07
N GLY A 410 -18.93 34.58 -3.37
CA GLY A 410 -18.76 34.38 -1.91
C GLY A 410 -17.37 33.93 -1.51
N ALA A 411 -16.64 33.28 -2.40
CA ALA A 411 -15.27 32.81 -2.19
C ALA A 411 -14.20 33.80 -2.68
N ASN A 412 -14.56 34.99 -3.16
CA ASN A 412 -13.60 35.99 -3.60
C ASN A 412 -12.57 36.29 -2.50
N LEU A 413 -11.30 36.44 -2.88
CA LEU A 413 -10.23 36.82 -1.95
C LEU A 413 -10.50 38.20 -1.36
N SER A 414 -10.10 38.43 -0.12
CA SER A 414 -10.28 39.71 0.57
C SER A 414 -9.52 40.85 -0.10
N LEU A 415 -8.45 40.53 -0.82
CA LEU A 415 -7.58 41.48 -1.49
C LEU A 415 -7.20 40.94 -2.87
N ALA A 416 -7.28 41.76 -3.89
CA ALA A 416 -6.79 41.44 -5.23
C ALA A 416 -5.27 41.23 -5.20
N ARG A 417 -4.80 40.10 -5.73
CA ARG A 417 -3.37 39.77 -5.76
C ARG A 417 -3.02 38.66 -6.74
N TYR A 418 -1.82 38.73 -7.27
CA TYR A 418 -1.26 37.77 -8.22
C TYR A 418 0.05 37.19 -7.68
N VAL A 419 0.59 36.13 -8.30
CA VAL A 419 1.79 35.38 -7.88
C VAL A 419 1.75 34.95 -6.41
N LEU A 420 0.57 34.60 -5.94
CA LEU A 420 0.27 34.06 -4.63
C LEU A 420 0.41 32.51 -4.67
N ALA A 421 0.40 31.88 -3.51
CA ALA A 421 0.38 30.42 -3.40
C ALA A 421 -0.84 29.95 -2.59
N ALA A 422 -1.24 28.70 -2.78
CA ALA A 422 -2.38 28.12 -2.05
C ALA A 422 -2.11 26.68 -1.63
N THR A 423 -2.73 26.30 -0.51
CA THR A 423 -2.76 24.94 0.03
C THR A 423 -4.04 24.77 0.82
N GLY A 424 -4.35 23.58 1.31
CA GLY A 424 -5.56 23.35 2.09
C GLY A 424 -5.68 21.94 2.63
N ASN A 425 -6.84 21.66 3.19
CA ASN A 425 -7.26 20.32 3.61
C ASN A 425 -8.63 19.97 2.99
N SER A 426 -9.30 18.94 3.48
CA SER A 426 -10.60 18.51 2.96
C SER A 426 -11.74 19.53 3.14
N THR A 427 -11.58 20.50 4.05
CA THR A 427 -12.65 21.46 4.43
C THR A 427 -12.36 22.90 4.06
N HIS A 428 -11.08 23.29 4.00
CA HIS A 428 -10.67 24.68 3.79
C HIS A 428 -9.46 24.78 2.86
N GLY A 429 -9.45 25.84 2.03
CA GLY A 429 -8.30 26.28 1.24
C GLY A 429 -7.70 27.57 1.80
N TYR A 430 -6.39 27.73 1.75
CA TYR A 430 -5.66 28.90 2.23
C TYR A 430 -4.86 29.50 1.08
N PHE A 431 -5.12 30.74 0.78
CA PHE A 431 -4.43 31.54 -0.22
C PHE A 431 -3.52 32.55 0.49
N GLY A 432 -2.21 32.45 0.30
CA GLY A 432 -1.26 33.24 1.04
C GLY A 432 -0.34 34.11 0.16
N GLY A 433 0.05 35.26 0.68
CA GLY A 433 1.00 36.17 0.04
C GLY A 433 0.53 36.74 -1.27
N GLY A 434 1.45 36.94 -2.20
CA GLY A 434 1.21 37.52 -3.53
C GLY A 434 1.58 39.00 -3.62
N ASN A 435 1.25 39.62 -4.75
CA ASN A 435 1.55 41.01 -5.07
C ASN A 435 0.29 41.79 -5.43
N LEU A 436 0.24 43.06 -5.07
CA LEU A 436 -0.75 44.04 -5.52
C LEU A 436 -0.04 45.37 -5.76
N SER A 437 -0.05 45.86 -7.02
CA SER A 437 0.55 47.15 -7.41
C SER A 437 2.01 47.30 -6.89
N ASP A 438 2.87 46.30 -7.20
CA ASP A 438 4.26 46.20 -6.83
C ASP A 438 4.54 46.15 -5.31
N ASN A 439 3.53 45.86 -4.51
CA ASN A 439 3.67 45.64 -3.07
C ASN A 439 3.34 44.19 -2.73
N GLU A 440 4.31 43.43 -2.26
CA GLU A 440 4.14 42.11 -1.73
C GLU A 440 3.20 42.12 -0.50
N LYS A 441 2.43 41.04 -0.35
CA LYS A 441 1.48 40.84 0.76
C LYS A 441 1.86 39.66 1.64
N SER A 442 1.49 39.73 2.91
CA SER A 442 1.53 38.63 3.88
C SER A 442 0.14 38.07 4.19
N THR A 443 -0.91 38.68 3.60
CA THR A 443 -2.30 38.33 3.87
C THR A 443 -2.58 36.87 3.57
N MET A 444 -3.32 36.22 4.48
CA MET A 444 -3.86 34.86 4.32
C MET A 444 -5.38 34.92 4.24
N ASP A 445 -5.94 34.36 3.17
CA ASP A 445 -7.37 34.15 3.01
C ASP A 445 -7.69 32.66 3.16
N LYS A 446 -8.73 32.36 3.92
CA LYS A 446 -9.27 31.02 4.12
C LYS A 446 -10.60 30.89 3.40
N VAL A 447 -10.67 29.97 2.44
CA VAL A 447 -11.90 29.59 1.75
C VAL A 447 -12.51 28.37 2.47
N THR A 448 -13.76 28.49 2.91
CA THR A 448 -14.54 27.37 3.48
C THR A 448 -15.30 26.69 2.34
N TYR A 449 -14.94 25.44 1.99
CA TYR A 449 -15.51 24.75 0.83
C TYR A 449 -16.99 24.39 0.98
N ALA A 450 -17.49 24.18 2.21
CA ALA A 450 -18.88 23.82 2.46
C ALA A 450 -19.86 24.98 2.19
N SER A 451 -19.40 26.21 2.36
CA SER A 451 -20.21 27.43 2.20
C SER A 451 -19.81 28.28 1.00
N ASP A 452 -18.73 27.95 0.32
CA ASP A 452 -18.15 28.77 -0.75
C ASP A 452 -17.89 30.22 -0.30
N THR A 453 -17.35 30.41 0.92
CA THR A 453 -17.08 31.73 1.50
C THR A 453 -15.62 31.90 1.88
N THR A 454 -15.14 33.15 1.79
CA THR A 454 -13.77 33.52 2.17
C THR A 454 -13.77 34.43 3.42
N ALA A 455 -12.77 34.24 4.27
CA ALA A 455 -12.44 35.12 5.38
C ALA A 455 -10.93 35.34 5.48
N VAL A 456 -10.53 36.56 5.83
CA VAL A 456 -9.14 36.84 6.21
C VAL A 456 -8.81 36.14 7.51
N VAL A 457 -7.62 35.55 7.60
CA VAL A 457 -7.11 34.89 8.80
C VAL A 457 -5.86 35.62 9.30
N PRO A 458 -6.01 36.66 10.12
CA PRO A 458 -4.87 37.47 10.57
C PRO A 458 -3.85 36.68 11.35
N GLY A 459 -4.27 35.67 12.12
CA GLY A 459 -3.39 34.79 12.92
C GLY A 459 -2.47 33.91 12.05
N ALA A 460 -2.87 33.65 10.79
CA ALA A 460 -2.10 32.86 9.84
C ALA A 460 -1.36 33.72 8.79
N ALA A 461 -1.29 35.04 8.97
CA ALA A 461 -0.49 35.87 8.06
C ALA A 461 0.95 35.39 7.95
N LEU A 462 1.52 35.42 6.73
CA LEU A 462 2.93 35.06 6.53
C LEU A 462 3.83 35.97 7.36
N SER A 463 4.93 35.44 7.87
CA SER A 463 5.90 36.15 8.71
C SER A 463 6.53 37.35 8.00
N SER A 464 6.51 37.36 6.69
CA SER A 464 6.91 38.50 5.85
C SER A 464 6.03 38.54 4.58
N THR A 465 5.87 39.76 4.01
CA THR A 465 5.28 39.92 2.68
C THR A 465 6.09 39.13 1.66
N ARG A 466 5.47 38.42 0.70
CA ARG A 466 6.21 37.68 -0.33
C ARG A 466 5.38 37.37 -1.57
N ARG A 467 6.07 37.21 -2.69
CA ARG A 467 5.53 36.80 -3.99
C ARG A 467 6.35 35.66 -4.58
N TYR A 468 5.85 34.95 -5.61
CA TYR A 468 6.54 33.83 -6.30
C TYR A 468 6.98 32.71 -5.36
N HIS A 469 6.28 32.49 -4.29
CA HIS A 469 6.54 31.39 -3.36
C HIS A 469 5.69 30.18 -3.72
N ALA A 470 6.07 29.02 -3.18
CA ALA A 470 5.30 27.78 -3.33
C ALA A 470 4.59 27.44 -2.02
N ALA A 471 3.49 26.66 -2.14
CA ALA A 471 2.82 26.11 -0.98
C ALA A 471 2.59 24.61 -1.13
N THR A 472 2.57 23.91 0.01
CA THR A 472 2.24 22.50 0.13
C THR A 472 1.64 22.26 1.52
N GLY A 473 1.01 21.13 1.74
CA GLY A 473 0.42 20.84 3.05
C GLY A 473 0.05 19.38 3.23
N ASN A 474 -0.56 19.11 4.36
CA ASN A 474 -1.19 17.84 4.70
C ASN A 474 -2.58 18.13 5.30
N SER A 475 -3.24 17.14 5.91
CA SER A 475 -4.57 17.33 6.52
C SER A 475 -4.60 18.29 7.72
N THR A 476 -3.45 18.61 8.34
CA THR A 476 -3.38 19.40 9.58
C THR A 476 -2.69 20.75 9.43
N ALA A 477 -1.79 20.91 8.46
CA ALA A 477 -1.00 22.13 8.28
C ALA A 477 -0.62 22.41 6.83
N GLY A 478 -0.53 23.69 6.48
CA GLY A 478 0.02 24.21 5.24
C GLY A 478 1.39 24.85 5.46
N TYR A 479 2.24 24.82 4.44
CA TYR A 479 3.58 25.38 4.45
C TYR A 479 3.77 26.25 3.22
N PHE A 480 4.18 27.49 3.43
CA PHE A 480 4.44 28.49 2.40
C PHE A 480 5.92 28.82 2.39
N GLY A 481 6.64 28.50 1.32
CA GLY A 481 8.09 28.53 1.33
C GLY A 481 8.74 29.25 0.16
N GLY A 482 9.85 29.89 0.42
CA GLY A 482 10.64 30.60 -0.58
C GLY A 482 10.02 31.92 -1.02
N GLY A 483 10.20 32.26 -2.29
CA GLY A 483 9.66 33.48 -2.90
C GLY A 483 10.61 34.68 -2.81
N VAL A 484 10.06 35.85 -3.08
CA VAL A 484 10.79 37.12 -3.18
C VAL A 484 10.14 38.16 -2.26
N VAL A 485 10.95 38.94 -1.57
CA VAL A 485 10.58 40.10 -0.76
C VAL A 485 11.47 41.25 -1.16
N ASN A 486 10.89 42.35 -1.68
CA ASN A 486 11.67 43.51 -2.19
C ASN A 486 12.80 43.04 -3.14
N ASP A 487 12.48 42.21 -4.13
CA ASP A 487 13.37 41.62 -5.12
C ASP A 487 14.53 40.76 -4.57
N ILE A 488 14.48 40.42 -3.28
CA ILE A 488 15.45 39.53 -2.64
C ILE A 488 14.82 38.16 -2.43
N THR A 489 15.44 37.10 -2.95
CA THR A 489 15.00 35.72 -2.74
C THR A 489 15.08 35.31 -1.27
N ARG A 490 14.08 34.54 -0.82
CA ARG A 490 13.96 34.08 0.56
C ARG A 490 14.02 32.55 0.64
N THR A 491 14.52 32.07 1.77
CA THR A 491 14.57 30.61 2.06
C THR A 491 13.67 30.21 3.23
N SER A 492 12.98 31.19 3.84
CA SER A 492 12.07 30.96 4.97
C SER A 492 10.84 30.19 4.55
N VAL A 493 10.31 29.42 5.49
CA VAL A 493 9.05 28.65 5.34
C VAL A 493 8.15 29.02 6.52
N ASP A 494 6.93 29.46 6.20
CA ASP A 494 5.88 29.71 7.17
C ASP A 494 4.94 28.49 7.23
N LYS A 495 4.48 28.15 8.42
CA LYS A 495 3.51 27.09 8.66
C LYS A 495 2.18 27.69 9.10
N VAL A 496 1.12 27.21 8.53
CA VAL A 496 -0.26 27.49 8.97
C VAL A 496 -0.85 26.21 9.56
N THR A 497 -1.26 26.25 10.84
CA THR A 497 -1.96 25.13 11.48
C THR A 497 -3.46 25.28 11.24
N TYR A 498 -4.09 24.38 10.49
CA TYR A 498 -5.48 24.54 10.04
C TYR A 498 -6.51 24.50 11.16
N ALA A 499 -6.22 23.81 12.28
CA ALA A 499 -7.16 23.73 13.41
C ALA A 499 -7.27 25.02 14.21
N SER A 500 -6.23 25.86 14.22
CA SER A 500 -6.15 27.10 15.00
C SER A 500 -6.08 28.35 14.14
N ASP A 501 -5.91 28.20 12.83
CA ASP A 501 -5.70 29.31 11.90
C ASP A 501 -4.48 30.18 12.28
N THR A 502 -3.35 29.53 12.71
CA THR A 502 -2.13 30.19 13.15
C THR A 502 -0.88 29.60 12.50
#